data_652422af998d00983723a5148a638adc
#
_entry.id   652422af998d00983723a5148a638adc
#
_cell.length_a   1.000
_cell.length_b   1.000
_cell.length_c   1.000
_cell.angle_alpha   90.00
_cell.angle_beta   90.00
_cell.angle_gamma   90.00
#
_symmetry.space_group_name_H-M   'P 1'
#
loop_
_entity.id
_entity.type
_entity.pdbx_description
1 polymer ?
#
loop_
_entity_poly.entity_id
_entity_poly.type
_entity_poly.pdbx_seq_one_letter_code
_entity_poly.pdbx_strand_id
1 'polypeptide(L)' 'MEEIRLGPIEWGVVTAHYRWGMGVRLEESGDEGVIVLDSIHDD' A
#
# COMPACT_ATOMS: atom_id res chain seq x y z
N MET A 1 -13.09 -3.26 2.30
CA MET A 1 -12.04 -2.73 1.45
C MET A 1 -11.28 -1.67 2.20
N GLU A 2 -9.97 -1.73 2.18
CA GLU A 2 -9.15 -0.80 2.90
C GLU A 2 -8.56 0.23 1.97
N GLU A 3 -8.53 1.47 2.40
CA GLU A 3 -7.91 2.52 1.63
C GLU A 3 -6.77 3.09 2.41
N ILE A 4 -5.69 3.43 1.75
CA ILE A 4 -4.58 4.09 2.39
C ILE A 4 -4.20 5.33 1.61
N ARG A 5 -3.63 6.28 2.32
CA ARG A 5 -3.21 7.51 1.71
C ARG A 5 -1.73 7.40 1.37
N LEU A 6 -1.43 7.53 0.09
CA LEU A 6 -0.07 7.35 -0.37
C LEU A 6 0.65 8.66 -0.57
N GLY A 7 -0.05 9.76 -0.52
CA GLY A 7 0.57 11.06 -0.68
C GLY A 7 -0.44 12.13 -0.36
N PRO A 8 -0.10 13.37 -0.56
CA PRO A 8 -1.01 14.45 -0.21
C PRO A 8 -2.35 14.36 -0.90
N ILE A 9 -2.37 13.84 -2.11
CA ILE A 9 -3.62 13.74 -2.86
C ILE A 9 -3.80 12.39 -3.48
N GLU A 10 -3.03 11.39 -3.05
CA GLU A 10 -3.10 10.10 -3.68
C GLU A 10 -3.65 9.08 -2.73
N TRP A 11 -4.62 8.33 -3.17
CA TRP A 11 -5.22 7.27 -2.38
C TRP A 11 -5.09 5.95 -3.12
N GLY A 12 -4.99 4.89 -2.36
CA GLY A 12 -4.91 3.57 -2.91
C GLY A 12 -5.82 2.63 -2.15
N VAL A 13 -6.15 1.52 -2.80
CA VAL A 13 -6.96 0.48 -2.18
C VAL A 13 -6.07 -0.71 -1.94
N VAL A 14 -6.10 -1.23 -0.73
CA VAL A 14 -5.30 -2.41 -0.39
C VAL A 14 -5.95 -3.61 -1.03
N THR A 15 -5.22 -4.28 -1.90
CA THR A 15 -5.75 -5.42 -2.62
C THR A 15 -5.22 -6.74 -2.09
N ALA A 16 -4.14 -6.74 -1.34
CA ALA A 16 -3.57 -7.98 -0.82
C ALA A 16 -2.73 -7.67 0.40
N HIS A 17 -2.65 -8.64 1.29
CA HIS A 17 -1.83 -8.51 2.48
C HIS A 17 -0.75 -9.58 2.45
N TYR A 18 0.49 -9.18 2.70
CA TYR A 18 1.59 -10.10 2.79
C TYR A 18 2.30 -9.84 4.11
N ARG A 19 3.07 -10.81 4.57
CA ARG A 19 3.77 -10.61 5.83
C ARG A 19 4.85 -9.52 5.69
N TRP A 20 5.28 -9.24 4.50
CA TRP A 20 6.32 -8.24 4.27
C TRP A 20 5.76 -6.92 3.73
N GLY A 21 4.48 -6.85 3.52
CA GLY A 21 3.93 -5.62 2.99
C GLY A 21 2.52 -5.82 2.49
N MET A 22 2.12 -4.99 1.55
CA MET A 22 0.77 -5.08 1.03
C MET A 22 0.73 -4.67 -0.43
N GLY A 23 -0.22 -5.22 -1.15
CA GLY A 23 -0.47 -4.79 -2.51
C GLY A 23 -1.51 -3.71 -2.53
N VAL A 24 -1.34 -2.73 -3.38
CA VAL A 24 -2.28 -1.62 -3.47
C VAL A 24 -2.55 -1.29 -4.92
N ARG A 25 -3.70 -0.68 -5.15
CA ARG A 25 -4.04 -0.16 -6.45
C ARG A 25 -4.39 1.30 -6.29
N LEU A 26 -3.77 2.14 -7.10
CA LEU A 26 -4.04 3.57 -7.06
C LEU A 26 -5.41 3.86 -7.62
N GLU A 27 -6.17 4.65 -6.90
CA GLU A 27 -7.54 4.92 -7.32
C GLU A 27 -7.59 5.76 -8.56
N GLU A 28 -6.66 6.65 -8.71
CA GLU A 28 -6.72 7.55 -9.83
C GLU A 28 -6.29 6.92 -11.13
N SER A 29 -5.21 6.22 -11.14
CA SER A 29 -4.69 5.65 -12.36
C SER A 29 -5.04 4.19 -12.56
N GLY A 30 -5.38 3.52 -11.47
CA GLY A 30 -5.63 2.09 -11.54
C GLY A 30 -4.36 1.26 -11.57
N ASP A 31 -3.22 1.89 -11.41
CA ASP A 31 -1.97 1.16 -11.41
C ASP A 31 -1.84 0.37 -10.12
N GLU A 32 -1.16 -0.76 -10.21
CA GLU A 32 -0.96 -1.62 -9.06
C GLU A 32 0.49 -1.66 -8.67
N GLY A 33 0.74 -1.80 -7.40
CA GLY A 33 2.09 -1.90 -6.90
C GLY A 33 2.08 -2.54 -5.53
N VAL A 34 3.24 -2.58 -4.91
CA VAL A 34 3.35 -3.15 -3.57
C VAL A 34 4.08 -2.18 -2.68
N ILE A 35 3.71 -2.18 -1.41
CA ILE A 35 4.39 -1.41 -0.39
C ILE A 35 5.08 -2.39 0.52
N VAL A 36 6.40 -2.28 0.62
CA VAL A 36 7.18 -3.15 1.47
C VAL A 36 7.30 -2.48 2.83
N LEU A 37 6.89 -3.21 3.85
CA LEU A 37 6.99 -2.69 5.20
C LEU A 37 8.34 -3.09 5.76
N ASP A 38 9.19 -2.11 5.86
CA ASP A 38 10.55 -2.37 6.25
C ASP A 38 10.64 -2.15 7.72
N SER A 39 10.18 -2.99 8.48
CA SER A 39 10.11 -2.75 9.86
C SER A 39 11.29 -3.07 10.56
N ILE A 40 12.13 -3.03 10.22
CA ILE A 40 13.21 -3.17 10.86
C ILE A 40 13.35 -2.96 12.08
N HIS A 41 13.31 -2.80 12.67
CA HIS A 41 13.56 -2.51 13.84
C HIS A 41 13.34 -3.28 14.69
N ASP A 42 13.69 -3.64 15.14
CA ASP A 42 13.48 -4.32 15.87
C ASP A 42 13.89 -4.16 16.82
N ASP A 43 14.31 -3.99 17.26
CA ASP A 43 14.70 -3.94 18.16
C ASP A 43 14.63 -4.18 18.69
#